data_6605760631298b66f58a8e5313e73874
#
_entry.id   6605760631298b66f58a8e5313e73874
#
_cell.length_a   1.000
_cell.length_b   1.000
_cell.length_c   1.000
_cell.angle_alpha   90.00
_cell.angle_beta   90.00
_cell.angle_gamma   90.00
#
_symmetry.space_group_name_H-M   'P 1'
#
loop_
_entity.id
_entity.type
_entity.pdbx_description
1 polymer ?
#
loop_
_entity_poly.entity_id
_entity_poly.type
_entity_poly.pdbx_seq_one_letter_code
_entity_poly.pdbx_strand_id
1 'polypeptide(L)'
;VFQLSFMSYEALYNHRIRLSRTFTETNSNIVKNIMRSPNILDSRKTLHLEDTIGVRKHVVPNISPFDFIRNLLEDSISKVNGSPHYFFYETTKGYHFRILQSMYNQPITAEFNDGDAGTIAGGDTKVRDLDKEFRTALTYEPMSQNNMLANVMGGLLGSTFIDYNIFHKKYAIKEYGYFDNFKDFERINGKDTTYDNPIYSDSNIDDKGNNVGDFKNARIFLQPKSVDDSTQSDANQYNTNTSSYSFSPNNKSKTISQNMAKMFELNSTISATMSVNGQCNLAAGQCV
;
A
#
# COMPACT_ATOMS: atom_id res chain seq x y z
N VAL A 1 16.28 -2.21 -33.89
CA VAL A 1 15.71 -2.23 -32.53
C VAL A 1 14.42 -3.02 -32.62
N PHE A 2 14.30 -4.06 -31.79
CA PHE A 2 13.07 -4.85 -31.71
C PHE A 2 12.37 -4.49 -30.39
N GLN A 3 11.08 -4.20 -30.48
CA GLN A 3 10.24 -4.00 -29.31
C GLN A 3 9.38 -5.26 -29.11
N LEU A 4 9.50 -5.89 -27.95
CA LEU A 4 8.72 -7.06 -27.58
C LEU A 4 7.81 -6.70 -26.40
N SER A 5 6.53 -7.04 -26.52
CA SER A 5 5.56 -6.89 -25.44
C SER A 5 5.25 -8.27 -24.84
N PHE A 6 5.36 -8.38 -23.53
CA PHE A 6 5.11 -9.63 -22.80
C PHE A 6 3.92 -9.45 -21.86
N MET A 7 3.17 -10.52 -21.71
CA MET A 7 2.06 -10.59 -20.76
C MET A 7 2.11 -11.94 -20.06
N SER A 8 1.81 -11.96 -18.78
CA SER A 8 1.69 -13.22 -18.06
C SER A 8 0.42 -13.98 -18.49
N TYR A 9 0.48 -15.30 -18.39
CA TYR A 9 -0.65 -16.16 -18.69
C TYR A 9 -1.87 -15.82 -17.81
N GLU A 10 -1.64 -15.55 -16.55
CA GLU A 10 -2.66 -15.17 -15.60
C GLU A 10 -3.32 -13.83 -15.96
N ALA A 11 -2.57 -12.88 -16.50
CA ALA A 11 -3.15 -11.63 -16.99
C ALA A 11 -4.08 -11.85 -18.18
N LEU A 12 -3.73 -12.77 -19.10
CA LEU A 12 -4.60 -13.15 -20.20
C LEU A 12 -5.90 -13.83 -19.68
N TYR A 13 -5.76 -14.74 -18.71
CA TYR A 13 -6.93 -15.41 -18.09
C TYR A 13 -7.82 -14.42 -17.35
N ASN A 14 -7.23 -13.45 -16.65
CA ASN A 14 -7.96 -12.40 -15.94
C ASN A 14 -8.95 -11.66 -16.85
N HIS A 15 -8.57 -11.40 -18.11
CA HIS A 15 -9.46 -10.74 -19.06
C HIS A 15 -10.62 -11.63 -19.55
N ARG A 16 -10.47 -12.94 -19.46
CA ARG A 16 -11.46 -13.90 -19.97
C ARG A 16 -12.42 -14.41 -18.91
N ILE A 17 -12.10 -14.27 -17.63
CA ILE A 17 -12.87 -14.83 -16.52
C ILE A 17 -13.55 -13.70 -15.75
N ARG A 18 -14.79 -13.97 -15.34
CA ARG A 18 -15.55 -13.11 -14.44
C ARG A 18 -15.94 -13.89 -13.21
N LEU A 19 -15.77 -13.28 -12.06
CA LEU A 19 -16.14 -13.86 -10.77
C LEU A 19 -17.51 -13.35 -10.36
N SER A 20 -18.42 -14.30 -10.06
CA SER A 20 -19.74 -14.01 -9.51
C SER A 20 -20.04 -15.04 -8.42
N ARG A 21 -19.47 -14.84 -7.25
CA ARG A 21 -19.65 -15.72 -6.08
C ARG A 21 -19.34 -15.02 -4.77
N THR A 22 -19.67 -15.69 -3.67
CA THR A 22 -19.39 -15.20 -2.33
C THR A 22 -18.18 -15.91 -1.73
N PHE A 23 -17.31 -15.13 -1.08
CA PHE A 23 -16.21 -15.63 -0.26
C PHE A 23 -16.46 -15.24 1.20
N THR A 24 -16.15 -16.15 2.12
CA THR A 24 -16.26 -15.91 3.59
C THR A 24 -14.97 -16.43 4.24
N GLU A 25 -13.90 -15.66 4.09
CA GLU A 25 -12.56 -16.00 4.57
C GLU A 25 -11.77 -14.73 4.87
N THR A 26 -10.51 -14.89 5.31
CA THR A 26 -9.56 -13.78 5.37
C THR A 26 -9.18 -13.34 3.95
N ASN A 27 -8.87 -12.06 3.76
CA ASN A 27 -8.53 -11.55 2.42
C ASN A 27 -7.32 -12.26 1.83
N SER A 28 -6.31 -12.62 2.64
CA SER A 28 -5.15 -13.39 2.18
C SER A 28 -5.55 -14.78 1.66
N ASN A 29 -6.46 -15.48 2.34
CA ASN A 29 -6.97 -16.77 1.87
C ASN A 29 -7.80 -16.63 0.60
N ILE A 30 -8.61 -15.57 0.48
CA ILE A 30 -9.37 -15.30 -0.74
C ILE A 30 -8.43 -15.09 -1.92
N VAL A 31 -7.37 -14.28 -1.76
CA VAL A 31 -6.34 -14.09 -2.81
C VAL A 31 -5.70 -15.41 -3.17
N LYS A 32 -5.33 -16.24 -2.19
CA LYS A 32 -4.79 -17.58 -2.43
C LYS A 32 -5.75 -18.43 -3.24
N ASN A 33 -7.04 -18.45 -2.87
CA ASN A 33 -8.06 -19.22 -3.57
C ASN A 33 -8.25 -18.73 -5.02
N ILE A 34 -8.24 -17.44 -5.27
CA ILE A 34 -8.33 -16.87 -6.62
C ILE A 34 -7.13 -17.28 -7.48
N MET A 35 -5.93 -17.19 -6.92
CA MET A 35 -4.70 -17.50 -7.66
C MET A 35 -4.54 -19.00 -7.94
N ARG A 36 -4.95 -19.86 -7.01
CA ARG A 36 -4.71 -21.31 -7.08
C ARG A 36 -5.86 -22.13 -7.64
N SER A 37 -7.06 -21.56 -7.72
CA SER A 37 -8.23 -22.30 -8.18
C SER A 37 -8.13 -22.62 -9.68
N PRO A 38 -8.29 -23.92 -10.08
CA PRO A 38 -8.25 -24.33 -11.49
C PRO A 38 -9.30 -23.65 -12.37
N ASN A 39 -10.41 -23.24 -11.76
CA ASN A 39 -11.52 -22.59 -12.46
C ASN A 39 -11.37 -21.07 -12.55
N ILE A 40 -10.28 -20.50 -12.00
CA ILE A 40 -10.04 -19.06 -12.00
C ILE A 40 -8.72 -18.79 -12.71
N LEU A 41 -7.65 -18.54 -11.99
CA LEU A 41 -6.37 -18.19 -12.60
C LEU A 41 -5.41 -19.37 -12.75
N ASP A 42 -5.58 -20.40 -11.95
CA ASP A 42 -4.75 -21.64 -11.93
C ASP A 42 -3.24 -21.36 -11.99
N SER A 43 -2.81 -20.33 -11.29
CA SER A 43 -1.40 -19.95 -11.30
C SER A 43 -0.56 -20.97 -10.54
N ARG A 44 0.50 -21.44 -11.18
CA ARG A 44 1.50 -22.33 -10.58
C ARG A 44 2.74 -21.60 -10.07
N LYS A 45 2.83 -20.30 -10.32
CA LYS A 45 3.94 -19.46 -9.85
C LYS A 45 3.97 -19.41 -8.33
N THR A 46 5.13 -19.13 -7.77
CA THR A 46 5.26 -18.91 -6.33
C THR A 46 4.35 -17.76 -5.90
N LEU A 47 3.68 -17.91 -4.77
CA LEU A 47 2.79 -16.92 -4.21
C LEU A 47 3.27 -16.55 -2.80
N HIS A 48 3.79 -15.35 -2.68
CA HIS A 48 4.24 -14.77 -1.41
C HIS A 48 3.08 -13.99 -0.79
N LEU A 49 2.44 -14.60 0.21
CA LEU A 49 1.28 -14.03 0.89
C LEU A 49 1.64 -13.64 2.31
N GLU A 50 1.25 -12.44 2.71
CA GLU A 50 1.23 -12.02 4.10
C GLU A 50 -0.20 -12.06 4.63
N ASP A 51 -0.33 -12.62 5.85
CA ASP A 51 -1.63 -12.89 6.46
C ASP A 51 -2.37 -11.60 6.81
N THR A 52 -3.67 -11.59 6.49
CA THR A 52 -4.59 -10.52 6.86
C THR A 52 -5.41 -10.89 8.09
N ILE A 53 -5.79 -9.88 8.87
CA ILE A 53 -6.67 -10.05 10.02
C ILE A 53 -8.14 -9.97 9.60
N GLY A 54 -8.96 -10.75 10.28
CA GLY A 54 -10.41 -10.71 10.19
C GLY A 54 -10.99 -11.51 9.03
N VAL A 55 -12.02 -12.28 9.34
CA VAL A 55 -12.83 -13.00 8.35
C VAL A 55 -13.91 -12.06 7.84
N ARG A 56 -14.07 -11.98 6.54
CA ARG A 56 -15.05 -11.11 5.89
C ARG A 56 -15.87 -11.86 4.87
N LYS A 57 -17.08 -11.39 4.68
CA LYS A 57 -17.96 -11.89 3.62
C LYS A 57 -17.95 -10.91 2.46
N HIS A 58 -17.39 -11.34 1.36
CA HIS A 58 -17.35 -10.57 0.12
C HIS A 58 -18.28 -11.20 -0.92
N VAL A 59 -19.17 -10.41 -1.48
CA VAL A 59 -20.01 -10.78 -2.62
C VAL A 59 -19.39 -10.16 -3.86
N VAL A 60 -18.93 -10.98 -4.79
CA VAL A 60 -18.23 -10.50 -5.99
C VAL A 60 -19.26 -10.23 -7.10
N PRO A 61 -19.36 -8.98 -7.59
CA PRO A 61 -20.40 -8.58 -8.54
C PRO A 61 -19.94 -8.73 -10.00
N ASN A 62 -19.60 -9.94 -10.45
CA ASN A 62 -19.23 -10.24 -11.83
C ASN A 62 -18.06 -9.39 -12.38
N ILE A 63 -16.99 -9.28 -11.61
CA ILE A 63 -15.77 -8.54 -11.96
C ILE A 63 -14.60 -9.48 -12.27
N SER A 64 -13.54 -8.95 -12.85
CA SER A 64 -12.34 -9.74 -13.13
C SER A 64 -11.60 -10.14 -11.84
N PRO A 65 -10.86 -11.26 -11.83
CA PRO A 65 -10.13 -11.70 -10.64
C PRO A 65 -9.17 -10.65 -10.07
N PHE A 66 -8.39 -9.97 -10.92
CA PHE A 66 -7.44 -8.96 -10.46
C PHE A 66 -8.12 -7.69 -9.97
N ASP A 67 -9.25 -7.27 -10.59
CA ASP A 67 -10.04 -6.14 -10.08
C ASP A 67 -10.60 -6.46 -8.69
N PHE A 68 -11.02 -7.72 -8.47
CA PHE A 68 -11.46 -8.13 -7.16
C PHE A 68 -10.31 -8.14 -6.13
N ILE A 69 -9.13 -8.67 -6.52
CA ILE A 69 -7.95 -8.58 -5.65
C ILE A 69 -7.63 -7.12 -5.30
N ARG A 70 -7.74 -6.21 -6.26
CA ARG A 70 -7.55 -4.78 -6.04
C ARG A 70 -8.50 -4.22 -4.98
N ASN A 71 -9.78 -4.60 -5.04
CA ASN A 71 -10.76 -4.21 -4.01
C ASN A 71 -10.42 -4.82 -2.64
N LEU A 72 -9.86 -6.04 -2.61
CA LEU A 72 -9.42 -6.66 -1.36
C LEU A 72 -8.21 -5.94 -0.74
N LEU A 73 -7.32 -5.35 -1.54
CA LEU A 73 -6.19 -4.56 -1.01
C LEU A 73 -6.67 -3.40 -0.13
N GLU A 74 -7.71 -2.70 -0.58
CA GLU A 74 -8.28 -1.55 0.15
C GLU A 74 -8.87 -1.93 1.51
N ASP A 75 -9.35 -3.17 1.63
CA ASP A 75 -9.97 -3.71 2.84
C ASP A 75 -9.02 -4.58 3.69
N SER A 76 -7.79 -4.77 3.25
CA SER A 76 -6.82 -5.65 3.92
C SER A 76 -6.09 -4.93 5.05
N ILE A 77 -5.98 -5.60 6.20
CA ILE A 77 -5.22 -5.13 7.35
C ILE A 77 -4.27 -6.26 7.76
N SER A 78 -3.02 -5.93 8.00
CA SER A 78 -1.99 -6.90 8.40
C SER A 78 -2.28 -7.50 9.76
N LYS A 79 -2.09 -8.81 9.86
CA LYS A 79 -2.16 -9.54 11.12
C LYS A 79 -1.00 -9.22 12.04
N VAL A 80 0.15 -8.86 11.48
CA VAL A 80 1.37 -8.62 12.24
C VAL A 80 1.40 -7.21 12.81
N ASN A 81 1.13 -6.21 11.97
CA ASN A 81 1.36 -4.80 12.32
C ASN A 81 0.07 -3.97 12.43
N GLY A 82 -1.07 -4.53 12.00
CA GLY A 82 -2.33 -3.78 11.93
C GLY A 82 -2.36 -2.72 10.84
N SER A 83 -1.38 -2.72 9.93
CA SER A 83 -1.27 -1.77 8.84
C SER A 83 -2.10 -2.17 7.62
N PRO A 84 -2.73 -1.22 6.92
CA PRO A 84 -3.58 -1.50 5.77
C PRO A 84 -2.87 -1.45 4.42
N HIS A 85 -1.56 -1.21 4.35
CA HIS A 85 -0.85 -0.88 3.11
C HIS A 85 -0.42 -2.13 2.32
N TYR A 86 -1.37 -2.90 1.81
CA TYR A 86 -1.10 -4.06 0.98
C TYR A 86 -0.88 -3.70 -0.48
N PHE A 87 0.08 -4.40 -1.11
CA PHE A 87 0.35 -4.35 -2.53
C PHE A 87 0.23 -5.74 -3.15
N PHE A 88 -0.26 -5.78 -4.37
CA PHE A 88 -0.30 -6.99 -5.18
C PHE A 88 0.43 -6.74 -6.50
N TYR A 89 1.47 -7.51 -6.74
CA TYR A 89 2.31 -7.36 -7.93
C TYR A 89 2.97 -8.67 -8.32
N GLU A 90 3.41 -8.75 -9.57
CA GLU A 90 4.12 -9.89 -10.13
C GLU A 90 5.59 -9.55 -10.36
N THR A 91 6.46 -10.49 -10.07
CA THR A 91 7.89 -10.44 -10.36
C THR A 91 8.35 -11.73 -11.01
N THR A 92 9.61 -11.80 -11.44
CA THR A 92 10.24 -13.04 -11.92
C THR A 92 10.24 -14.16 -10.86
N LYS A 93 10.12 -13.81 -9.58
CA LYS A 93 10.04 -14.76 -8.45
C LYS A 93 8.62 -15.26 -8.16
N GLY A 94 7.60 -14.65 -8.78
CA GLY A 94 6.20 -15.01 -8.59
C GLY A 94 5.30 -13.82 -8.23
N TYR A 95 4.14 -14.12 -7.65
CA TYR A 95 3.19 -13.13 -7.18
C TYR A 95 3.42 -12.78 -5.73
N HIS A 96 3.25 -11.52 -5.41
CA HIS A 96 3.44 -10.98 -4.08
C HIS A 96 2.17 -10.27 -3.62
N PHE A 97 1.70 -10.63 -2.43
CA PHE A 97 0.64 -9.94 -1.70
C PHE A 97 1.23 -9.57 -0.34
N ARG A 98 1.79 -8.37 -0.24
CA ARG A 98 2.65 -7.95 0.86
C ARG A 98 2.32 -6.55 1.33
N ILE A 99 2.64 -6.26 2.60
CA ILE A 99 2.54 -4.91 3.15
C ILE A 99 3.80 -4.09 2.84
N LEU A 100 3.62 -2.78 2.76
CA LEU A 100 4.70 -1.84 2.48
C LEU A 100 5.84 -1.95 3.52
N GLN A 101 5.49 -2.06 4.81
CA GLN A 101 6.49 -2.17 5.87
C GLN A 101 7.37 -3.40 5.75
N SER A 102 6.85 -4.54 5.30
CA SER A 102 7.68 -5.73 5.09
C SER A 102 8.66 -5.55 3.94
N MET A 103 8.33 -4.67 2.98
CA MET A 103 9.23 -4.31 1.89
C MET A 103 10.36 -3.39 2.39
N TYR A 104 10.06 -2.44 3.28
CA TYR A 104 11.09 -1.57 3.87
C TYR A 104 12.05 -2.31 4.81
N ASN A 105 11.55 -3.32 5.52
CA ASN A 105 12.36 -4.10 6.47
C ASN A 105 13.21 -5.20 5.82
N GLN A 106 13.28 -5.25 4.50
CA GLN A 106 14.12 -6.21 3.79
C GLN A 106 15.59 -5.78 3.80
N PRO A 107 16.51 -6.75 3.74
CA PRO A 107 17.91 -6.43 3.54
C PRO A 107 18.10 -5.78 2.16
N ILE A 108 19.07 -4.88 2.06
CA ILE A 108 19.47 -4.26 0.80
C ILE A 108 19.93 -5.36 -0.16
N THR A 109 19.33 -5.40 -1.34
CA THR A 109 19.64 -6.40 -2.37
C THR A 109 20.84 -5.97 -3.22
N ALA A 110 20.95 -4.68 -3.51
CA ALA A 110 22.05 -4.11 -4.28
C ALA A 110 22.29 -2.68 -3.84
N GLU A 111 23.54 -2.24 -3.92
CA GLU A 111 23.95 -0.88 -3.66
C GLU A 111 24.51 -0.29 -4.96
N PHE A 112 24.07 0.92 -5.29
CA PHE A 112 24.51 1.64 -6.47
C PHE A 112 25.18 2.94 -6.07
N ASN A 113 26.29 3.26 -6.71
CA ASN A 113 27.00 4.50 -6.53
C ASN A 113 26.62 5.48 -7.65
N ASP A 114 26.36 6.70 -7.27
CA ASP A 114 26.27 7.82 -8.22
C ASP A 114 27.68 8.36 -8.45
N GLY A 115 28.17 8.16 -9.63
CA GLY A 115 29.51 8.64 -9.96
C GLY A 115 30.02 8.12 -11.30
N ASP A 116 30.96 8.86 -11.88
CA ASP A 116 31.59 8.49 -13.13
C ASP A 116 32.21 7.08 -13.07
N ALA A 117 31.64 6.19 -13.83
CA ALA A 117 32.09 4.80 -13.98
C ALA A 117 33.45 4.68 -14.67
N GLY A 118 34.35 5.60 -14.46
CA GLY A 118 35.52 5.44 -15.29
C GLY A 118 36.73 6.30 -15.07
N THR A 119 36.74 7.19 -14.12
CA THR A 119 37.98 7.95 -13.88
C THR A 119 38.69 7.48 -12.62
N ILE A 120 39.37 6.37 -12.70
CA ILE A 120 40.49 6.12 -11.76
C ILE A 120 41.57 7.14 -12.10
N ALA A 121 41.54 8.23 -11.36
CA ALA A 121 42.60 9.22 -11.41
C ALA A 121 43.93 8.56 -10.95
N GLY A 122 44.84 8.40 -11.85
CA GLY A 122 46.24 8.10 -11.55
C GLY A 122 46.66 6.65 -11.72
N GLY A 123 47.29 6.37 -12.82
CA GLY A 123 48.08 5.15 -13.01
C GLY A 123 47.85 4.46 -14.35
N ASP A 124 48.89 4.17 -15.00
CA ASP A 124 49.05 3.69 -16.37
C ASP A 124 48.47 2.29 -16.69
N THR A 125 47.61 1.75 -15.84
CA THR A 125 46.92 0.48 -16.09
C THR A 125 45.45 0.65 -15.79
N LYS A 126 44.66 0.86 -16.83
CA LYS A 126 43.21 0.80 -16.82
C LYS A 126 42.74 -0.64 -16.57
N VAL A 127 42.88 -1.12 -15.37
CA VAL A 127 42.14 -2.32 -14.96
C VAL A 127 40.71 -1.89 -14.76
N ARG A 128 39.85 -2.26 -15.69
CA ARG A 128 38.40 -2.10 -15.56
C ARG A 128 37.94 -2.94 -14.36
N ASP A 129 37.49 -2.29 -13.32
CA ASP A 129 36.81 -2.97 -12.23
C ASP A 129 35.34 -3.17 -12.65
N LEU A 130 35.09 -4.34 -13.23
CA LEU A 130 33.76 -4.71 -13.72
C LEU A 130 32.70 -4.66 -12.59
N ASP A 131 33.10 -5.01 -11.38
CA ASP A 131 32.21 -4.98 -10.23
C ASP A 131 31.78 -3.55 -9.90
N LYS A 132 32.68 -2.62 -9.98
CA LYS A 132 32.39 -1.19 -9.80
C LYS A 132 31.53 -0.65 -10.93
N GLU A 133 31.77 -1.04 -12.16
CA GLU A 133 31.00 -0.63 -13.34
C GLU A 133 29.56 -1.14 -13.25
N PHE A 134 29.33 -2.36 -12.75
CA PHE A 134 27.99 -2.91 -12.54
C PHE A 134 27.22 -2.25 -11.38
N ARG A 135 27.92 -1.68 -10.41
CA ARG A 135 27.34 -0.99 -9.26
C ARG A 135 27.23 0.53 -9.45
N THR A 136 27.61 1.04 -10.61
CA THR A 136 27.52 2.47 -10.91
C THR A 136 26.22 2.76 -11.67
N ALA A 137 25.48 3.75 -11.21
CA ALA A 137 24.34 4.26 -11.92
C ALA A 137 24.81 5.02 -13.16
N LEU A 138 24.24 4.68 -14.31
CA LEU A 138 24.52 5.36 -15.59
C LEU A 138 23.90 6.75 -15.62
N THR A 139 22.67 6.85 -15.09
CA THR A 139 21.97 8.11 -14.89
C THR A 139 21.19 8.03 -13.59
N TYR A 140 21.17 9.12 -12.86
CA TYR A 140 20.39 9.27 -11.64
C TYR A 140 19.65 10.60 -11.70
N GLU A 141 18.33 10.54 -11.75
CA GLU A 141 17.47 11.71 -11.82
C GLU A 141 16.54 11.72 -10.60
N PRO A 142 16.89 12.48 -9.56
CA PRO A 142 15.99 12.64 -8.42
C PRO A 142 14.77 13.48 -8.84
N MET A 143 13.59 12.96 -8.57
CA MET A 143 12.34 13.65 -8.81
C MET A 143 11.74 14.00 -7.45
N SER A 144 11.70 15.26 -7.09
CA SER A 144 10.97 15.73 -5.92
C SER A 144 9.72 16.46 -6.39
N GLN A 145 8.56 15.86 -6.13
CA GLN A 145 7.26 16.49 -6.38
C GLN A 145 6.56 16.68 -5.02
N ASN A 146 6.92 17.72 -4.31
CA ASN A 146 6.20 18.09 -3.10
C ASN A 146 5.20 19.19 -3.40
N ASN A 147 3.94 18.85 -3.53
CA ASN A 147 2.85 19.82 -3.64
C ASN A 147 2.06 19.84 -2.31
N MET A 148 2.57 20.59 -1.35
CA MET A 148 1.94 20.68 -0.03
C MET A 148 0.50 21.16 -0.11
N LEU A 149 0.18 22.12 -0.98
CA LEU A 149 -1.17 22.63 -1.13
C LEU A 149 -2.14 21.55 -1.61
N ALA A 150 -1.76 20.79 -2.61
CA ALA A 150 -2.58 19.67 -3.11
C ALA A 150 -2.75 18.59 -2.02
N ASN A 151 -1.72 18.32 -1.24
CA ASN A 151 -1.75 17.37 -0.14
C ASN A 151 -2.71 17.82 0.98
N VAL A 152 -2.66 19.09 1.35
CA VAL A 152 -3.57 19.68 2.35
C VAL A 152 -5.00 19.63 1.84
N MET A 153 -5.26 20.06 0.60
CA MET A 153 -6.59 19.98 -0.02
C MET A 153 -7.09 18.55 -0.18
N GLY A 154 -6.18 17.61 -0.37
CA GLY A 154 -6.47 16.17 -0.42
C GLY A 154 -6.86 15.57 0.93
N GLY A 155 -6.63 16.28 2.04
CA GLY A 155 -6.96 15.85 3.40
C GLY A 155 -5.85 15.11 4.12
N LEU A 156 -4.58 15.28 3.70
CA LEU A 156 -3.43 14.65 4.36
C LEU A 156 -3.33 15.08 5.83
N LEU A 157 -3.34 16.40 6.08
CA LEU A 157 -3.13 16.96 7.42
C LEU A 157 -4.36 16.85 8.30
N GLY A 158 -5.55 16.88 7.70
CA GLY A 158 -6.80 16.73 8.40
C GLY A 158 -7.94 16.35 7.47
N SER A 159 -8.77 15.42 7.90
CA SER A 159 -9.96 14.99 7.17
C SER A 159 -11.08 14.58 8.12
N THR A 160 -12.32 14.71 7.65
CA THR A 160 -13.50 14.33 8.40
C THR A 160 -14.19 13.17 7.69
N PHE A 161 -14.51 12.13 8.43
CA PHE A 161 -15.27 10.96 7.96
C PHE A 161 -16.66 10.98 8.56
N ILE A 162 -17.68 10.96 7.72
CA ILE A 162 -19.05 10.83 8.12
C ILE A 162 -19.49 9.39 7.80
N ASP A 163 -19.52 8.57 8.82
CA ASP A 163 -19.97 7.19 8.74
C ASP A 163 -21.50 7.18 8.87
N TYR A 164 -22.21 6.80 7.84
CA TYR A 164 -23.66 6.76 7.83
C TYR A 164 -24.18 5.31 7.75
N ASN A 165 -24.92 4.91 8.77
CA ASN A 165 -25.58 3.60 8.81
C ASN A 165 -27.02 3.74 8.34
N ILE A 166 -27.30 3.22 7.13
CA ILE A 166 -28.60 3.31 6.47
C ILE A 166 -29.67 2.51 7.25
N PHE A 167 -29.29 1.35 7.80
CA PHE A 167 -30.24 0.46 8.48
C PHE A 167 -30.68 1.01 9.84
N HIS A 168 -29.75 1.53 10.60
CA HIS A 168 -30.01 2.09 11.93
C HIS A 168 -30.32 3.59 11.91
N LYS A 169 -30.26 4.24 10.72
CA LYS A 169 -30.49 5.70 10.56
C LYS A 169 -29.61 6.53 11.51
N LYS A 170 -28.39 6.09 11.74
CA LYS A 170 -27.41 6.76 12.58
C LYS A 170 -26.25 7.25 11.73
N TYR A 171 -25.63 8.32 12.17
CA TYR A 171 -24.36 8.78 11.62
C TYR A 171 -23.35 9.01 12.74
N ALA A 172 -22.09 8.84 12.43
CA ALA A 172 -20.98 9.16 13.30
C ALA A 172 -19.99 10.03 12.53
N ILE A 173 -19.51 11.08 13.18
CA ILE A 173 -18.47 11.95 12.64
C ILE A 173 -17.16 11.55 13.31
N LYS A 174 -16.15 11.26 12.51
CA LYS A 174 -14.81 10.95 12.95
C LYS A 174 -13.84 11.91 12.30
N GLU A 175 -13.06 12.58 13.11
CA GLU A 175 -12.03 13.48 12.64
C GLU A 175 -10.68 12.75 12.64
N TYR A 176 -9.92 13.01 11.61
CA TYR A 176 -8.57 12.51 11.45
C TYR A 176 -7.60 13.70 11.41
N GLY A 177 -6.57 13.67 12.24
CA GLY A 177 -5.45 14.59 12.23
C GLY A 177 -4.14 13.84 11.98
N TYR A 178 -3.34 14.30 11.03
CA TYR A 178 -2.05 13.70 10.71
C TYR A 178 -1.10 13.73 11.91
N PHE A 179 -0.97 14.88 12.55
CA PHE A 179 -0.06 15.07 13.69
C PHE A 179 -0.47 14.24 14.91
N ASP A 180 -1.78 14.11 15.14
CA ASP A 180 -2.34 13.32 16.26
C ASP A 180 -2.03 11.83 16.11
N ASN A 181 -2.03 11.35 14.86
CA ASN A 181 -1.90 9.93 14.55
C ASN A 181 -0.52 9.56 13.97
N PHE A 182 0.41 10.51 13.87
CA PHE A 182 1.70 10.31 13.21
C PHE A 182 2.50 9.13 13.79
N LYS A 183 2.44 8.93 15.10
CA LYS A 183 3.15 7.84 15.77
C LYS A 183 2.58 6.44 15.49
N ASP A 184 1.32 6.40 15.05
CA ASP A 184 0.63 5.15 14.71
C ASP A 184 0.93 4.70 13.27
N PHE A 185 1.55 5.56 12.44
CA PHE A 185 1.88 5.24 11.06
C PHE A 185 3.22 4.54 10.93
N GLU A 186 3.28 3.65 9.96
CA GLU A 186 4.53 3.07 9.51
C GLU A 186 5.32 4.11 8.71
N ARG A 187 6.61 4.19 8.96
CA ARG A 187 7.52 5.13 8.34
C ARG A 187 8.62 4.40 7.59
N ILE A 188 9.16 5.03 6.54
CA ILE A 188 10.28 4.50 5.77
C ILE A 188 11.50 4.29 6.67
N ASN A 189 11.72 5.19 7.62
CA ASN A 189 12.86 5.14 8.55
C ASN A 189 12.71 4.11 9.69
N GLY A 190 11.67 3.28 9.65
CA GLY A 190 11.41 2.31 10.70
C GLY A 190 11.01 2.96 12.02
N LYS A 191 11.39 2.31 13.12
CA LYS A 191 11.17 2.83 14.49
C LYS A 191 12.37 3.62 15.01
N ASP A 192 13.22 4.14 14.13
CA ASP A 192 14.35 4.93 14.57
C ASP A 192 13.85 6.23 15.22
N THR A 193 14.09 6.35 16.51
CA THR A 193 13.63 7.47 17.35
C THR A 193 14.27 8.80 16.96
N THR A 194 15.32 8.79 16.15
CA THR A 194 16.04 10.00 15.72
C THR A 194 15.19 10.85 14.76
N TYR A 195 14.22 10.25 14.08
CA TYR A 195 13.34 10.91 13.10
C TYR A 195 11.85 10.84 13.50
N ASP A 196 11.57 11.05 14.76
CA ASP A 196 10.21 10.95 15.31
C ASP A 196 9.32 12.16 15.00
N ASN A 197 9.83 13.11 14.23
CA ASN A 197 9.09 14.31 13.84
C ASN A 197 8.44 14.13 12.45
N PRO A 198 7.19 14.62 12.28
CA PRO A 198 6.55 14.65 10.98
C PRO A 198 7.34 15.49 9.98
N ILE A 199 7.25 15.12 8.69
CA ILE A 199 7.88 15.88 7.60
C ILE A 199 7.34 17.32 7.54
N TYR A 200 6.07 17.49 7.89
CA TYR A 200 5.43 18.80 7.97
C TYR A 200 5.47 19.32 9.40
N SER A 201 5.75 20.61 9.54
CA SER A 201 5.65 21.29 10.82
C SER A 201 4.22 21.73 11.07
N ASP A 202 3.72 21.47 12.29
CA ASP A 202 2.45 22.02 12.75
C ASP A 202 2.66 23.48 13.19
N SER A 203 2.79 24.36 12.22
CA SER A 203 3.08 25.78 12.46
C SER A 203 1.83 26.63 12.34
N ASN A 204 1.82 27.76 13.05
CA ASN A 204 0.77 28.77 12.91
C ASN A 204 0.72 29.33 11.49
N ILE A 205 -0.49 29.40 10.94
CA ILE A 205 -0.75 29.91 9.60
C ILE A 205 -1.51 31.24 9.58
N ASP A 206 -2.07 31.65 10.72
CA ASP A 206 -2.80 32.91 10.82
C ASP A 206 -2.56 33.62 12.17
N ASP A 207 -3.00 34.89 12.24
CA ASP A 207 -2.90 35.71 13.45
C ASP A 207 -3.86 35.24 14.57
N LYS A 208 -4.71 34.30 14.34
CA LYS A 208 -5.68 33.77 15.31
C LYS A 208 -5.13 32.56 16.07
N GLY A 209 -3.93 32.11 15.73
CA GLY A 209 -3.28 30.97 16.36
C GLY A 209 -3.72 29.63 15.83
N ASN A 210 -4.36 29.58 14.65
CA ASN A 210 -4.68 28.30 14.01
C ASN A 210 -3.40 27.69 13.40
N ASN A 211 -3.23 26.39 13.63
CA ASN A 211 -2.15 25.62 13.06
C ASN A 211 -2.58 24.94 11.74
N VAL A 212 -1.60 24.49 10.98
CA VAL A 212 -1.85 23.78 9.71
C VAL A 212 -2.70 22.52 9.92
N GLY A 213 -2.55 21.84 11.07
CA GLY A 213 -3.28 20.63 11.44
C GLY A 213 -4.72 20.85 11.91
N ASP A 214 -5.13 22.11 12.18
CA ASP A 214 -6.44 22.38 12.77
C ASP A 214 -7.61 22.28 11.78
N PHE A 215 -7.33 22.31 10.48
CA PHE A 215 -8.37 22.30 9.42
C PHE A 215 -8.81 20.89 9.04
N LYS A 216 -9.50 20.21 9.96
CA LYS A 216 -9.97 18.83 9.75
C LYS A 216 -11.09 18.71 8.70
N ASN A 217 -11.70 19.84 8.31
CA ASN A 217 -12.74 19.90 7.27
C ASN A 217 -12.18 20.13 5.84
N ALA A 218 -10.88 20.13 5.65
CA ALA A 218 -10.27 20.29 4.33
C ALA A 218 -10.77 19.21 3.34
N ARG A 219 -11.01 18.00 3.85
CA ARG A 219 -11.63 16.92 3.09
C ARG A 219 -12.68 16.19 3.92
N ILE A 220 -13.88 16.03 3.35
CA ILE A 220 -14.99 15.30 3.97
C ILE A 220 -15.28 14.06 3.15
N PHE A 221 -15.27 12.90 3.81
CA PHE A 221 -15.62 11.60 3.23
C PHE A 221 -16.94 11.11 3.80
N LEU A 222 -17.91 10.85 2.94
CA LEU A 222 -19.15 10.20 3.31
C LEU A 222 -19.02 8.70 3.06
N GLN A 223 -19.18 7.90 4.12
CA GLN A 223 -19.01 6.46 4.06
C GLN A 223 -20.27 5.73 4.52
N PRO A 224 -20.96 5.03 3.62
CA PRO A 224 -22.07 4.18 4.03
C PRO A 224 -21.54 2.95 4.79
N LYS A 225 -22.12 2.66 5.93
CA LYS A 225 -21.84 1.47 6.73
C LYS A 225 -23.10 0.63 6.91
N SER A 226 -22.92 -0.68 6.96
CA SER A 226 -23.97 -1.63 7.28
C SER A 226 -23.96 -2.08 8.75
N VAL A 227 -22.82 -1.90 9.42
CA VAL A 227 -22.58 -2.36 10.82
C VAL A 227 -22.01 -1.20 11.63
N ASP A 228 -22.47 -1.05 12.87
CA ASP A 228 -21.91 -0.07 13.81
C ASP A 228 -20.59 -0.56 14.39
N ASP A 229 -19.60 0.33 14.50
CA ASP A 229 -18.28 0.03 15.08
C ASP A 229 -18.35 -0.24 16.60
N SER A 230 -19.48 0.08 17.23
CA SER A 230 -19.60 0.12 18.70
C SER A 230 -19.97 -1.21 19.34
N THR A 231 -20.43 -2.19 18.57
CA THR A 231 -20.89 -3.44 19.15
C THR A 231 -20.53 -4.65 18.29
N GLN A 232 -19.72 -5.55 18.82
CA GLN A 232 -19.52 -6.90 18.27
C GLN A 232 -20.86 -7.65 18.08
N SER A 233 -21.91 -7.27 18.80
CA SER A 233 -23.24 -7.87 18.73
C SER A 233 -23.93 -7.58 17.38
N ASP A 234 -23.72 -6.45 16.78
CA ASP A 234 -24.39 -6.10 15.50
C ASP A 234 -23.77 -6.86 14.31
N ALA A 235 -22.49 -7.20 14.38
CA ALA A 235 -21.84 -8.07 13.41
C ALA A 235 -22.44 -9.49 13.41
N ASN A 236 -22.91 -9.96 14.55
CA ASN A 236 -23.53 -11.27 14.71
C ASN A 236 -25.00 -11.29 14.26
N GLN A 237 -25.73 -10.18 14.30
CA GLN A 237 -27.12 -10.13 13.88
C GLN A 237 -27.32 -10.41 12.38
N TYR A 238 -26.37 -10.06 11.53
CA TYR A 238 -26.42 -10.35 10.10
C TYR A 238 -26.02 -11.77 9.74
N ASN A 239 -25.61 -12.57 10.70
CA ASN A 239 -25.00 -13.88 10.47
C ASN A 239 -25.68 -14.99 11.26
N THR A 240 -27.00 -15.02 11.22
CA THR A 240 -27.82 -16.00 11.94
C THR A 240 -27.56 -17.45 11.56
N ASN A 241 -26.84 -17.73 10.46
CA ASN A 241 -26.62 -19.08 9.96
C ASN A 241 -25.18 -19.60 10.09
N THR A 242 -24.25 -18.83 10.64
CA THR A 242 -22.87 -19.29 10.80
C THR A 242 -22.36 -18.97 12.21
N SER A 243 -22.65 -19.85 13.13
CA SER A 243 -22.21 -19.79 14.54
C SER A 243 -20.69 -19.84 14.76
N SER A 244 -19.89 -19.84 13.70
CA SER A 244 -18.43 -20.06 13.75
C SER A 244 -17.58 -18.89 13.33
N TYR A 245 -18.13 -17.79 12.78
CA TYR A 245 -17.35 -16.68 12.25
C TYR A 245 -17.68 -15.38 12.96
N SER A 246 -16.75 -14.93 13.81
CA SER A 246 -16.80 -13.55 14.28
C SER A 246 -16.28 -12.63 13.17
N PHE A 247 -17.14 -11.78 12.62
CA PHE A 247 -16.70 -10.73 11.70
C PHE A 247 -16.02 -9.62 12.49
N SER A 248 -14.79 -9.32 12.10
CA SER A 248 -14.12 -8.15 12.66
C SER A 248 -14.70 -6.89 12.02
N PRO A 249 -15.27 -5.96 12.80
CA PRO A 249 -15.70 -4.69 12.26
C PRO A 249 -14.49 -3.98 11.64
N ASN A 250 -14.61 -3.59 10.38
CA ASN A 250 -13.56 -2.83 9.72
C ASN A 250 -13.73 -1.35 10.06
N ASN A 251 -12.74 -0.78 10.73
CA ASN A 251 -12.67 0.66 10.87
C ASN A 251 -12.18 1.29 9.56
N LYS A 252 -13.06 1.31 8.54
CA LYS A 252 -12.73 1.81 7.20
C LYS A 252 -12.20 3.24 7.23
N SER A 253 -12.71 4.08 8.10
CA SER A 253 -12.23 5.46 8.21
C SER A 253 -10.76 5.51 8.63
N LYS A 254 -10.35 4.72 9.62
CA LYS A 254 -8.93 4.62 10.02
C LYS A 254 -8.09 4.06 8.88
N THR A 255 -8.57 3.01 8.21
CA THR A 255 -7.87 2.38 7.07
C THR A 255 -7.69 3.36 5.91
N ILE A 256 -8.74 4.11 5.54
CA ILE A 256 -8.68 5.09 4.45
C ILE A 256 -7.72 6.23 4.81
N SER A 257 -7.81 6.78 6.03
CA SER A 257 -6.92 7.86 6.45
C SER A 257 -5.46 7.43 6.51
N GLN A 258 -5.17 6.22 6.98
CA GLN A 258 -3.82 5.68 6.97
C GLN A 258 -3.30 5.47 5.55
N ASN A 259 -4.11 4.91 4.66
CA ASN A 259 -3.75 4.74 3.26
C ASN A 259 -3.48 6.08 2.56
N MET A 260 -4.32 7.07 2.82
CA MET A 260 -4.12 8.43 2.29
C MET A 260 -2.82 9.04 2.80
N ALA A 261 -2.60 9.05 4.12
CA ALA A 261 -1.38 9.57 4.70
C ALA A 261 -0.14 8.91 4.10
N LYS A 262 -0.18 7.60 3.91
CA LYS A 262 0.93 6.85 3.31
C LYS A 262 1.15 7.18 1.84
N MET A 263 0.09 7.27 1.06
CA MET A 263 0.18 7.66 -0.34
C MET A 263 0.75 9.08 -0.50
N PHE A 264 0.34 9.99 0.36
CA PHE A 264 0.90 11.35 0.35
C PHE A 264 2.36 11.37 0.80
N GLU A 265 2.74 10.57 1.79
CA GLU A 265 4.11 10.42 2.23
C GLU A 265 5.00 9.88 1.10
N LEU A 266 4.55 8.84 0.39
CA LEU A 266 5.25 8.30 -0.76
C LEU A 266 5.38 9.30 -1.91
N ASN A 267 4.33 10.08 -2.17
CA ASN A 267 4.36 11.12 -3.22
C ASN A 267 5.21 12.33 -2.84
N SER A 268 5.41 12.56 -1.53
CA SER A 268 6.21 13.68 -1.01
C SER A 268 7.68 13.30 -0.78
N THR A 269 7.98 12.01 -0.73
CA THR A 269 9.37 11.53 -0.65
C THR A 269 10.08 11.73 -1.97
N ILE A 270 11.39 11.80 -1.89
CA ILE A 270 12.25 11.88 -3.07
C ILE A 270 12.09 10.55 -3.83
N SER A 271 11.43 10.61 -4.97
CA SER A 271 11.49 9.53 -5.95
C SER A 271 12.65 9.79 -6.91
N ALA A 272 13.28 8.74 -7.38
CA ALA A 272 14.35 8.87 -8.34
C ALA A 272 14.18 7.86 -9.47
N THR A 273 14.54 8.27 -10.66
CA THR A 273 14.72 7.37 -11.80
C THR A 273 16.19 7.12 -11.98
N MET A 274 16.56 5.85 -11.99
CA MET A 274 17.95 5.44 -12.12
C MET A 274 18.10 4.45 -13.28
N SER A 275 19.07 4.69 -14.15
CA SER A 275 19.47 3.73 -15.18
C SER A 275 20.71 2.99 -14.70
N VAL A 276 20.64 1.67 -14.71
CA VAL A 276 21.74 0.79 -14.29
C VAL A 276 22.01 -0.27 -15.34
N ASN A 277 23.20 -0.86 -15.30
CA ASN A 277 23.51 -2.02 -16.13
C ASN A 277 22.54 -3.17 -15.81
N GLY A 278 22.15 -3.95 -16.84
CA GLY A 278 21.16 -5.00 -16.71
C GLY A 278 21.54 -6.03 -15.65
N GLN A 279 20.70 -6.21 -14.64
CA GLN A 279 20.89 -7.18 -13.55
C GLN A 279 19.64 -8.05 -13.42
N CYS A 280 19.81 -9.37 -13.44
CA CYS A 280 18.70 -10.32 -13.37
C CYS A 280 18.17 -10.53 -11.93
N ASN A 281 18.87 -10.07 -10.92
CA ASN A 281 18.52 -10.24 -9.51
C ASN A 281 17.62 -9.11 -8.97
N LEU A 282 17.49 -8.02 -9.71
CA LEU A 282 16.62 -6.91 -9.33
C LEU A 282 15.16 -7.22 -9.69
N ALA A 283 14.29 -6.97 -8.75
CA ALA A 283 12.85 -7.12 -8.91
C ALA A 283 12.09 -6.05 -8.14
N ALA A 284 10.85 -5.78 -8.57
CA ALA A 284 9.97 -4.85 -7.85
C ALA A 284 9.75 -5.27 -6.39
N GLY A 285 9.68 -4.28 -5.49
CA GLY A 285 9.48 -4.49 -4.05
C GLY A 285 10.74 -4.91 -3.29
N GLN A 286 11.94 -4.73 -3.85
CA GLN A 286 13.22 -4.91 -3.18
C GLN A 286 13.79 -3.56 -2.71
N CYS A 287 14.65 -3.60 -1.68
CA CYS A 287 15.46 -2.45 -1.27
C CYS A 287 16.76 -2.42 -2.08
N VAL A 288 17.08 -1.27 -2.64
CA VAL A 288 18.32 -0.97 -3.37
C VAL A 288 18.92 0.32 -2.84
#